data_2d40419f7462c6c0caec76d242c25331
#
_entry.id   2d40419f7462c6c0caec76d242c25331
#
_cell.length_a   1.000
_cell.length_b   1.000
_cell.length_c   1.000
_cell.angle_alpha   90.00
_cell.angle_beta   90.00
_cell.angle_gamma   90.00
#
_symmetry.space_group_name_H-M   'P 1'
#
loop_
_entity.id
_entity.type
_entity.pdbx_description
1 polymer ?
#
loop_
_entity_poly.entity_id
_entity_poly.type
_entity_poly.pdbx_seq_one_letter_code
_entity_poly.pdbx_strand_id
1 'polypeptide(L)'
;MTRKKKKHDDHVDESWLIPYSDMLTLLLALFIVLFAMSEVDASKFKQMANTFRSQFPGGSGVMEEQAPNSSPESTPLPKKENLVQLSIQEKERMEKAKEELESLHKVQKKIDSFIKDKHLSKSLQTKLTENGLLITILDNALFDSGSATVKTDSVSIGRNLSNLLVTNPPRNIIIAGHTDNVPIETSQYKSNWELSAMRAIHFMQIMMKNPDLSPKTLSASGYGEYRPRALNKTAQGKAKNRRVEVLVLPNYSLENAK
;
A
#
# COMPACT_ATOMS: atom_id res chain seq x y z
N MET A 1 -49.90 46.41 59.97
CA MET A 1 -50.41 45.50 58.89
C MET A 1 -49.37 45.38 57.82
N THR A 2 -48.57 44.37 57.81
CA THR A 2 -47.44 44.14 56.86
C THR A 2 -47.90 43.12 55.78
N ARG A 3 -48.01 43.59 54.56
CA ARG A 3 -48.44 42.82 53.39
C ARG A 3 -47.25 42.00 52.87
N LYS A 4 -47.30 40.66 53.00
CA LYS A 4 -46.34 39.70 52.42
C LYS A 4 -46.48 39.70 50.91
N LYS A 5 -45.39 40.06 50.19
CA LYS A 5 -45.24 39.87 48.75
C LYS A 5 -45.12 38.36 48.44
N LYS A 6 -46.01 37.83 47.62
CA LYS A 6 -45.86 36.49 47.00
C LYS A 6 -44.68 36.55 46.04
N LYS A 7 -43.73 35.63 46.19
CA LYS A 7 -42.73 35.32 45.17
C LYS A 7 -43.47 34.69 43.98
N HIS A 8 -43.31 35.27 42.83
CA HIS A 8 -43.65 34.64 41.55
C HIS A 8 -42.49 33.67 41.26
N ASP A 9 -42.80 32.38 41.27
CA ASP A 9 -41.90 31.38 40.67
C ASP A 9 -42.10 31.47 39.16
N ASP A 10 -41.09 31.99 38.47
CA ASP A 10 -40.98 31.96 37.01
C ASP A 10 -40.79 30.51 36.59
N HIS A 11 -41.90 29.80 36.37
CA HIS A 11 -41.87 28.54 35.65
C HIS A 11 -41.50 28.87 34.20
N VAL A 12 -40.28 28.57 33.84
CA VAL A 12 -39.84 28.53 32.45
C VAL A 12 -40.70 27.47 31.76
N ASP A 13 -41.50 27.89 30.77
CA ASP A 13 -42.36 26.99 30.03
C ASP A 13 -41.48 26.03 29.17
N GLU A 14 -41.31 24.82 29.65
CA GLU A 14 -40.47 23.77 29.02
C GLU A 14 -41.23 23.01 27.90
N SER A 15 -42.44 23.47 27.51
CA SER A 15 -43.26 22.80 26.51
C SER A 15 -42.59 22.63 25.14
N TRP A 16 -41.58 23.47 24.85
CA TRP A 16 -40.79 23.37 23.62
C TRP A 16 -39.83 22.16 23.63
N LEU A 17 -39.54 21.61 24.82
CA LEU A 17 -38.64 20.46 24.99
C LEU A 17 -39.31 19.15 24.54
N ILE A 18 -40.68 19.08 24.59
CA ILE A 18 -41.40 17.85 24.26
C ILE A 18 -41.24 17.49 22.79
N PRO A 19 -41.49 18.38 21.78
CA PRO A 19 -41.26 18.04 20.39
C PRO A 19 -39.78 17.82 20.05
N TYR A 20 -38.86 18.48 20.77
CA TYR A 20 -37.44 18.30 20.60
C TYR A 20 -36.98 16.90 21.08
N SER A 21 -37.46 16.45 22.24
CA SER A 21 -37.12 15.13 22.78
C SER A 21 -37.73 14.00 21.92
N ASP A 22 -38.91 14.21 21.34
CA ASP A 22 -39.51 13.26 20.40
C ASP A 22 -38.70 13.11 19.12
N MET A 23 -38.21 14.22 18.54
CA MET A 23 -37.31 14.19 17.39
C MET A 23 -36.00 13.49 17.73
N LEU A 24 -35.39 13.71 18.91
CA LEU A 24 -34.19 13.03 19.34
C LEU A 24 -34.35 11.52 19.51
N THR A 25 -35.49 11.10 20.09
CA THR A 25 -35.79 9.66 20.27
C THR A 25 -36.04 8.97 18.94
N LEU A 26 -36.70 9.62 17.98
CA LEU A 26 -36.90 9.10 16.64
C LEU A 26 -35.58 9.01 15.88
N LEU A 27 -34.68 10.03 16.03
CA LEU A 27 -33.37 10.05 15.40
C LEU A 27 -32.45 8.95 16.01
N LEU A 28 -32.54 8.75 17.34
CA LEU A 28 -31.80 7.67 18.01
C LEU A 28 -32.32 6.30 17.55
N ALA A 29 -33.63 6.11 17.46
CA ALA A 29 -34.23 4.86 16.98
C ALA A 29 -33.81 4.58 15.53
N LEU A 30 -33.82 5.59 14.65
CA LEU A 30 -33.32 5.48 13.28
C LEU A 30 -31.84 5.10 13.25
N PHE A 31 -31.03 5.71 14.12
CA PHE A 31 -29.60 5.41 14.20
C PHE A 31 -29.35 3.98 14.65
N ILE A 32 -30.10 3.48 15.63
CA ILE A 32 -30.01 2.08 16.10
C ILE A 32 -30.37 1.12 14.97
N VAL A 33 -31.43 1.41 14.21
CA VAL A 33 -31.86 0.57 13.07
C VAL A 33 -30.79 0.59 11.98
N LEU A 34 -30.25 1.76 11.63
CA LEU A 34 -29.17 1.86 10.64
C LEU A 34 -27.87 1.19 11.13
N PHE A 35 -27.56 1.29 12.42
CA PHE A 35 -26.41 0.60 13.03
C PHE A 35 -26.58 -0.92 12.99
N ALA A 36 -27.78 -1.42 13.37
CA ALA A 36 -28.09 -2.85 13.29
C ALA A 36 -28.06 -3.40 11.86
N MET A 37 -28.40 -2.58 10.86
CA MET A 37 -28.28 -2.93 9.43
C MET A 37 -26.86 -2.71 8.88
N SER A 38 -26.01 -1.96 9.57
CA SER A 38 -24.63 -1.65 9.18
C SER A 38 -23.66 -2.79 9.48
N GLU A 39 -24.05 -3.80 10.24
CA GLU A 39 -23.34 -5.06 10.30
C GLU A 39 -23.53 -5.81 8.98
N VAL A 40 -22.94 -5.26 7.91
CA VAL A 40 -22.79 -5.99 6.65
C VAL A 40 -21.87 -7.15 6.97
N ASP A 41 -22.48 -8.30 7.13
CA ASP A 41 -21.80 -9.57 7.30
C ASP A 41 -20.79 -9.69 6.15
N ALA A 42 -19.50 -9.47 6.46
CA ALA A 42 -18.42 -9.49 5.47
C ALA A 42 -18.42 -10.80 4.69
N SER A 43 -19.00 -11.86 5.27
CA SER A 43 -19.21 -13.14 4.61
C SER A 43 -20.29 -13.07 3.53
N LYS A 44 -21.39 -12.34 3.73
CA LYS A 44 -22.45 -12.15 2.73
C LYS A 44 -21.99 -11.24 1.59
N PHE A 45 -21.23 -10.17 1.90
CA PHE A 45 -20.65 -9.33 0.86
C PHE A 45 -19.64 -10.10 0.02
N LYS A 46 -18.81 -10.95 0.65
CA LYS A 46 -17.85 -11.84 -0.05
C LYS A 46 -18.58 -12.88 -0.90
N GLN A 47 -19.70 -13.42 -0.43
CA GLN A 47 -20.55 -14.33 -1.21
C GLN A 47 -21.20 -13.62 -2.40
N MET A 48 -21.77 -12.43 -2.23
CA MET A 48 -22.32 -11.62 -3.33
C MET A 48 -21.24 -11.27 -4.36
N ALA A 49 -20.07 -10.81 -3.92
CA ALA A 49 -18.96 -10.50 -4.81
C ALA A 49 -18.45 -11.72 -5.60
N ASN A 50 -18.44 -12.89 -4.95
CA ASN A 50 -18.06 -14.14 -5.61
C ASN A 50 -19.15 -14.63 -6.60
N THR A 51 -20.43 -14.48 -6.27
CA THR A 51 -21.54 -14.80 -7.16
C THR A 51 -21.55 -13.86 -8.38
N PHE A 52 -21.23 -12.57 -8.17
CA PHE A 52 -21.11 -11.61 -9.26
C PHE A 52 -19.92 -11.91 -10.17
N ARG A 53 -18.76 -12.30 -9.60
CA ARG A 53 -17.60 -12.74 -10.38
C ARG A 53 -17.80 -14.05 -11.14
N SER A 54 -18.59 -14.98 -10.61
CA SER A 54 -18.89 -16.24 -11.29
C SER A 54 -19.88 -16.08 -12.44
N GLN A 55 -20.69 -15.02 -12.40
CA GLN A 55 -21.69 -14.70 -13.43
C GLN A 55 -21.15 -13.80 -14.53
N PHE A 56 -19.98 -13.13 -14.28
CA PHE A 56 -19.25 -12.34 -15.27
C PHE A 56 -17.80 -12.84 -15.38
N PRO A 57 -17.53 -13.99 -16.01
CA PRO A 57 -16.17 -14.40 -16.31
C PRO A 57 -15.60 -13.42 -17.34
N GLY A 58 -14.64 -12.63 -16.87
CA GLY A 58 -13.72 -11.71 -17.51
C GLY A 58 -13.97 -11.33 -18.96
N GLY A 59 -14.04 -10.03 -19.18
CA GLY A 59 -14.20 -9.42 -20.46
C GLY A 59 -13.25 -9.92 -21.54
N SER A 60 -13.81 -10.62 -22.49
CA SER A 60 -13.45 -10.54 -23.90
C SER A 60 -14.79 -10.71 -24.63
N GLY A 61 -15.17 -9.63 -25.33
CA GLY A 61 -16.47 -9.49 -25.93
C GLY A 61 -16.82 -10.60 -26.90
N VAL A 62 -18.09 -10.94 -26.89
CA VAL A 62 -18.96 -10.98 -28.08
C VAL A 62 -20.38 -11.12 -27.53
N MET A 63 -21.24 -10.17 -27.88
CA MET A 63 -22.67 -10.29 -27.79
C MET A 63 -23.10 -11.48 -28.63
N GLU A 64 -23.71 -12.47 -27.99
CA GLU A 64 -24.59 -13.39 -28.67
C GLU A 64 -25.94 -13.39 -27.95
N GLU A 65 -26.89 -12.84 -28.67
CA GLU A 65 -28.31 -12.69 -28.36
C GLU A 65 -28.93 -14.08 -28.24
N GLN A 66 -29.45 -14.43 -27.05
CA GLN A 66 -30.38 -15.56 -26.91
C GLN A 66 -31.65 -15.14 -26.21
N ALA A 67 -32.74 -15.42 -26.93
CA ALA A 67 -34.13 -15.15 -26.67
C ALA A 67 -34.69 -15.75 -25.35
N PRO A 68 -35.81 -15.20 -24.84
CA PRO A 68 -36.36 -15.59 -23.55
C PRO A 68 -37.32 -16.79 -23.72
N ASN A 69 -37.03 -17.87 -23.05
CA ASN A 69 -38.07 -18.83 -22.56
C ASN A 69 -37.40 -19.96 -21.76
N SER A 70 -37.59 -19.92 -20.45
CA SER A 70 -37.92 -21.13 -19.68
C SER A 70 -38.02 -20.81 -18.17
N SER A 71 -39.03 -21.35 -17.60
CA SER A 71 -39.59 -21.45 -16.24
C SER A 71 -38.63 -21.34 -15.04
N PRO A 72 -39.13 -20.89 -13.85
CA PRO A 72 -38.33 -20.77 -12.64
C PRO A 72 -38.07 -22.16 -12.05
N GLU A 73 -36.96 -22.74 -12.40
CA GLU A 73 -36.48 -23.98 -11.78
C GLU A 73 -35.35 -23.66 -10.80
N SER A 74 -35.60 -23.95 -9.56
CA SER A 74 -34.74 -24.09 -8.40
C SER A 74 -33.27 -23.73 -8.59
N THR A 75 -32.83 -22.63 -7.99
CA THR A 75 -31.42 -22.27 -7.78
C THR A 75 -30.69 -23.44 -7.14
N PRO A 76 -29.70 -24.07 -7.82
CA PRO A 76 -28.90 -25.10 -7.18
C PRO A 76 -28.07 -24.46 -6.08
N LEU A 77 -28.29 -24.85 -4.84
CA LEU A 77 -27.35 -24.63 -3.75
C LEU A 77 -25.94 -24.99 -4.24
N PRO A 78 -24.90 -24.21 -3.95
CA PRO A 78 -23.54 -24.52 -4.39
C PRO A 78 -23.19 -25.93 -3.90
N LYS A 79 -22.92 -26.82 -4.87
CA LYS A 79 -22.58 -28.21 -4.57
C LYS A 79 -21.42 -28.23 -3.57
N LYS A 80 -21.49 -29.13 -2.59
CA LYS A 80 -20.45 -29.34 -1.58
C LYS A 80 -19.03 -29.41 -2.17
N GLU A 81 -18.91 -29.88 -3.41
CA GLU A 81 -17.69 -29.92 -4.19
C GLU A 81 -17.06 -28.54 -4.43
N ASN A 82 -17.86 -27.52 -4.72
CA ASN A 82 -17.36 -26.13 -4.93
C ASN A 82 -16.82 -25.51 -3.62
N LEU A 83 -17.41 -25.82 -2.48
CA LEU A 83 -16.93 -25.34 -1.18
C LEU A 83 -15.62 -26.01 -0.77
N VAL A 84 -15.46 -27.31 -1.06
CA VAL A 84 -14.20 -28.04 -0.83
C VAL A 84 -13.10 -27.51 -1.76
N GLN A 85 -13.42 -27.25 -3.02
CA GLN A 85 -12.45 -26.74 -3.99
C GLN A 85 -11.98 -25.31 -3.66
N LEU A 86 -12.87 -24.45 -3.15
CA LEU A 86 -12.54 -23.12 -2.64
C LEU A 86 -11.61 -23.19 -1.42
N SER A 87 -11.89 -24.12 -0.49
CA SER A 87 -11.06 -24.30 0.70
C SER A 87 -9.65 -24.86 0.39
N ILE A 88 -9.52 -25.68 -0.63
CA ILE A 88 -8.22 -26.17 -1.12
C ILE A 88 -7.44 -25.04 -1.77
N GLN A 89 -8.07 -24.23 -2.62
CA GLN A 89 -7.43 -23.07 -3.26
C GLN A 89 -6.99 -22.00 -2.26
N GLU A 90 -7.78 -21.77 -1.21
CA GLU A 90 -7.39 -20.84 -0.12
C GLU A 90 -6.16 -21.37 0.63
N LYS A 91 -6.11 -22.65 0.95
CA LYS A 91 -4.94 -23.26 1.60
C LYS A 91 -3.68 -23.16 0.74
N GLU A 92 -3.77 -23.50 -0.55
CA GLU A 92 -2.65 -23.36 -1.48
C GLU A 92 -2.16 -21.90 -1.61
N ARG A 93 -3.07 -20.91 -1.61
CA ARG A 93 -2.70 -19.51 -1.62
C ARG A 93 -1.99 -19.08 -0.34
N MET A 94 -2.48 -19.53 0.81
CA MET A 94 -1.85 -19.24 2.10
C MET A 94 -0.45 -19.88 2.19
N GLU A 95 -0.30 -21.10 1.71
CA GLU A 95 0.98 -21.80 1.70
C GLU A 95 2.00 -21.09 0.79
N LYS A 96 1.61 -20.72 -0.43
CA LYS A 96 2.44 -19.92 -1.34
C LYS A 96 2.78 -18.53 -0.79
N ALA A 97 1.84 -17.86 -0.11
CA ALA A 97 2.09 -16.59 0.53
C ALA A 97 3.12 -16.72 1.68
N LYS A 98 3.04 -17.80 2.45
CA LYS A 98 3.99 -18.08 3.53
C LYS A 98 5.39 -18.40 3.00
N GLU A 99 5.50 -19.25 1.99
CA GLU A 99 6.77 -19.57 1.32
C GLU A 99 7.41 -18.29 0.73
N GLU A 100 6.59 -17.44 0.11
CA GLU A 100 7.04 -16.17 -0.44
C GLU A 100 7.57 -15.24 0.64
N LEU A 101 6.86 -15.12 1.76
CA LEU A 101 7.29 -14.34 2.92
C LEU A 101 8.64 -14.83 3.47
N GLU A 102 8.80 -16.15 3.65
CA GLU A 102 10.05 -16.75 4.10
C GLU A 102 11.20 -16.52 3.11
N SER A 103 10.90 -16.59 1.82
CA SER A 103 11.87 -16.31 0.77
C SER A 103 12.34 -14.86 0.79
N LEU A 104 11.43 -13.89 0.94
CA LEU A 104 11.76 -12.47 1.09
C LEU A 104 12.56 -12.21 2.38
N HIS A 105 12.23 -12.89 3.48
CA HIS A 105 13.03 -12.84 4.70
C HIS A 105 14.47 -13.33 4.51
N LYS A 106 14.67 -14.40 3.72
CA LYS A 106 16.02 -14.88 3.40
C LYS A 106 16.82 -13.84 2.61
N VAL A 107 16.17 -13.18 1.63
CA VAL A 107 16.78 -12.07 0.87
C VAL A 107 17.11 -10.90 1.80
N GLN A 108 16.17 -10.50 2.66
CA GLN A 108 16.37 -9.45 3.65
C GLN A 108 17.59 -9.73 4.53
N LYS A 109 17.69 -10.92 5.11
CA LYS A 109 18.83 -11.30 5.96
C LYS A 109 20.17 -11.19 5.25
N LYS A 110 20.25 -11.58 3.97
CA LYS A 110 21.47 -11.42 3.16
C LYS A 110 21.84 -9.95 2.97
N ILE A 111 20.85 -9.09 2.71
CA ILE A 111 21.08 -7.66 2.54
C ILE A 111 21.47 -7.02 3.88
N ASP A 112 20.83 -7.38 4.99
CA ASP A 112 21.15 -6.87 6.31
C ASP A 112 22.58 -7.27 6.75
N SER A 113 23.04 -8.48 6.41
CA SER A 113 24.44 -8.90 6.61
C SER A 113 25.38 -8.03 5.79
N PHE A 114 25.10 -7.82 4.50
CA PHE A 114 25.89 -6.93 3.65
C PHE A 114 25.95 -5.50 4.21
N ILE A 115 24.83 -4.95 4.70
CA ILE A 115 24.75 -3.61 5.31
C ILE A 115 25.69 -3.53 6.53
N LYS A 116 25.69 -4.56 7.38
CA LYS A 116 26.55 -4.64 8.58
C LYS A 116 28.02 -4.76 8.19
N ASP A 117 28.35 -5.68 7.31
CA ASP A 117 29.74 -5.97 6.90
C ASP A 117 30.41 -4.77 6.23
N LYS A 118 29.63 -3.96 5.50
CA LYS A 118 30.10 -2.74 4.85
C LYS A 118 29.93 -1.48 5.67
N HIS A 119 29.46 -1.59 6.93
CA HIS A 119 29.22 -0.46 7.83
C HIS A 119 28.23 0.59 7.27
N LEU A 120 27.24 0.15 6.47
CA LEU A 120 26.30 1.00 5.79
C LEU A 120 25.00 1.26 6.59
N SER A 121 24.90 0.80 7.83
CA SER A 121 23.67 0.85 8.66
C SER A 121 23.12 2.26 8.89
N LYS A 122 23.96 3.31 8.74
CA LYS A 122 23.50 4.72 8.83
C LYS A 122 22.80 5.20 7.57
N SER A 123 23.05 4.54 6.43
CA SER A 123 22.63 4.99 5.11
C SER A 123 21.69 4.03 4.39
N LEU A 124 21.71 2.75 4.76
CA LEU A 124 20.86 1.70 4.19
C LEU A 124 20.05 1.03 5.28
N GLN A 125 18.76 0.80 4.98
CA GLN A 125 17.84 0.09 5.86
C GLN A 125 16.93 -0.81 5.02
N THR A 126 16.54 -1.96 5.57
CA THR A 126 15.54 -2.85 4.98
C THR A 126 14.30 -2.93 5.84
N LYS A 127 13.16 -3.10 5.22
CA LYS A 127 11.87 -3.33 5.90
C LYS A 127 11.00 -4.23 5.05
N LEU A 128 10.54 -5.33 5.64
CA LEU A 128 9.50 -6.14 5.01
C LEU A 128 8.14 -5.48 5.25
N THR A 129 7.39 -5.30 4.16
CA THR A 129 6.07 -4.67 4.13
C THR A 129 5.07 -5.60 3.45
N GLU A 130 3.80 -5.26 3.48
CA GLU A 130 2.75 -5.99 2.74
C GLU A 130 2.98 -5.94 1.22
N ASN A 131 3.62 -4.88 0.74
CA ASN A 131 3.95 -4.71 -0.69
C ASN A 131 5.27 -5.41 -1.10
N GLY A 132 6.00 -6.02 -0.16
CA GLY A 132 7.26 -6.69 -0.41
C GLY A 132 8.42 -6.16 0.43
N LEU A 133 9.65 -6.47 0.00
CA LEU A 133 10.88 -6.04 0.68
C LEU A 133 11.29 -4.66 0.20
N LEU A 134 11.25 -3.70 1.09
CA LEU A 134 11.67 -2.32 0.85
C LEU A 134 13.08 -2.10 1.37
N ILE A 135 13.98 -1.65 0.50
CA ILE A 135 15.35 -1.22 0.80
C ILE A 135 15.39 0.29 0.63
N THR A 136 15.73 1.01 1.67
CA THR A 136 15.86 2.47 1.67
C THR A 136 17.32 2.86 1.71
N ILE A 137 17.78 3.69 0.77
CA ILE A 137 19.14 4.19 0.66
C ILE A 137 19.09 5.71 0.75
N LEU A 138 19.74 6.29 1.74
CA LEU A 138 19.80 7.74 1.87
C LEU A 138 20.61 8.35 0.72
N ASP A 139 20.19 9.51 0.27
CA ASP A 139 20.73 10.24 -0.88
C ASP A 139 22.26 10.46 -0.80
N ASN A 140 22.72 10.91 0.36
CA ASN A 140 24.13 11.20 0.59
C ASN A 140 25.07 10.00 0.45
N ALA A 141 24.52 8.78 0.52
CA ALA A 141 25.27 7.56 0.26
C ALA A 141 25.46 7.26 -1.24
N LEU A 142 24.67 7.87 -2.11
CA LEU A 142 24.68 7.58 -3.54
C LEU A 142 25.10 8.76 -4.40
N PHE A 143 24.67 9.99 -4.02
CA PHE A 143 24.77 11.17 -4.88
C PHE A 143 25.39 12.35 -4.14
N ASP A 144 25.91 13.29 -4.92
CA ASP A 144 26.21 14.63 -4.43
C ASP A 144 24.95 15.51 -4.44
N SER A 145 25.00 16.61 -3.67
CA SER A 145 23.86 17.53 -3.57
C SER A 145 23.48 18.07 -4.95
N GLY A 146 22.19 17.99 -5.29
CA GLY A 146 21.67 18.46 -6.57
C GLY A 146 22.06 17.62 -7.78
N SER A 147 22.77 16.50 -7.60
CA SER A 147 23.21 15.61 -8.68
C SER A 147 22.38 14.32 -8.71
N ALA A 148 22.20 13.75 -9.90
CA ALA A 148 21.72 12.37 -10.09
C ALA A 148 22.84 11.42 -10.54
N THR A 149 24.07 11.89 -10.67
CA THR A 149 25.22 11.03 -10.98
C THR A 149 25.62 10.26 -9.73
N VAL A 150 25.64 8.93 -9.82
CA VAL A 150 26.04 8.08 -8.69
C VAL A 150 27.57 8.22 -8.48
N LYS A 151 27.97 8.44 -7.23
CA LYS A 151 29.37 8.53 -6.83
C LYS A 151 30.12 7.26 -7.20
N THR A 152 31.36 7.39 -7.64
CA THR A 152 32.22 6.26 -8.04
C THR A 152 32.30 5.21 -6.93
N ASP A 153 32.51 5.65 -5.68
CA ASP A 153 32.63 4.75 -4.52
C ASP A 153 31.30 4.04 -4.20
N SER A 154 30.18 4.64 -4.58
CA SER A 154 28.84 4.13 -4.31
C SER A 154 28.32 3.18 -5.40
N VAL A 155 28.96 3.09 -6.54
CA VAL A 155 28.61 2.13 -7.61
C VAL A 155 28.65 0.69 -7.09
N SER A 156 29.58 0.40 -6.17
CA SER A 156 29.68 -0.91 -5.52
C SER A 156 28.40 -1.30 -4.75
N ILE A 157 27.68 -0.33 -4.17
CA ILE A 157 26.40 -0.57 -3.45
C ILE A 157 25.36 -1.12 -4.42
N GLY A 158 25.15 -0.45 -5.56
CA GLY A 158 24.19 -0.88 -6.57
C GLY A 158 24.53 -2.26 -7.16
N ARG A 159 25.83 -2.50 -7.42
CA ARG A 159 26.31 -3.79 -7.94
C ARG A 159 26.10 -4.93 -6.93
N ASN A 160 26.44 -4.74 -5.66
CA ASN A 160 26.23 -5.75 -4.63
C ASN A 160 24.73 -6.01 -4.39
N LEU A 161 23.91 -4.95 -4.34
CA LEU A 161 22.46 -5.10 -4.23
C LEU A 161 21.89 -5.88 -5.43
N SER A 162 22.34 -5.59 -6.66
CA SER A 162 21.87 -6.34 -7.83
C SER A 162 22.15 -7.84 -7.72
N ASN A 163 23.33 -8.23 -7.20
CA ASN A 163 23.68 -9.63 -6.98
C ASN A 163 22.79 -10.30 -5.91
N LEU A 164 22.49 -9.57 -4.84
CA LEU A 164 21.65 -10.07 -3.74
C LEU A 164 20.17 -10.18 -4.12
N LEU A 165 19.73 -9.44 -5.15
CA LEU A 165 18.35 -9.40 -5.62
C LEU A 165 18.06 -10.37 -6.77
N VAL A 166 19.06 -11.10 -7.26
CA VAL A 166 18.84 -12.22 -8.16
C VAL A 166 18.08 -13.32 -7.43
N THR A 167 16.88 -13.64 -7.90
CA THR A 167 16.01 -14.67 -7.29
C THR A 167 15.45 -15.59 -8.36
N ASN A 168 15.09 -16.79 -7.97
CA ASN A 168 14.37 -17.74 -8.82
C ASN A 168 13.11 -18.21 -8.08
N PRO A 169 11.89 -17.91 -8.59
CA PRO A 169 11.63 -17.10 -9.80
C PRO A 169 12.07 -15.63 -9.66
N PRO A 170 12.33 -14.93 -10.78
CA PRO A 170 12.71 -13.53 -10.76
C PRO A 170 11.55 -12.66 -10.24
N ARG A 171 11.89 -11.62 -9.47
CA ARG A 171 10.91 -10.69 -8.89
C ARG A 171 10.97 -9.34 -9.57
N ASN A 172 9.81 -8.69 -9.63
CA ASN A 172 9.75 -7.31 -10.09
C ASN A 172 10.34 -6.38 -9.02
N ILE A 173 11.15 -5.42 -9.48
CA ILE A 173 11.86 -4.48 -8.62
C ILE A 173 11.55 -3.07 -9.12
N ILE A 174 11.06 -2.23 -8.22
CA ILE A 174 10.76 -0.83 -8.48
C ILE A 174 11.80 0.02 -7.77
N ILE A 175 12.50 0.85 -8.52
CA ILE A 175 13.44 1.84 -7.98
C ILE A 175 12.75 3.20 -7.97
N ALA A 176 12.63 3.80 -6.80
CA ALA A 176 11.90 5.04 -6.60
C ALA A 176 12.81 6.13 -6.03
N GLY A 177 12.89 7.27 -6.71
CA GLY A 177 13.62 8.44 -6.24
C GLY A 177 12.72 9.42 -5.50
N HIS A 178 13.25 10.02 -4.42
CA HIS A 178 12.56 11.03 -3.61
C HIS A 178 13.50 12.17 -3.27
N THR A 179 12.94 13.37 -3.14
CA THR A 179 13.65 14.57 -2.68
C THR A 179 13.02 15.11 -1.39
N ASP A 180 13.68 16.09 -0.80
CA ASP A 180 13.02 17.00 0.14
C ASP A 180 12.26 18.10 -0.63
N ASN A 181 11.69 19.08 0.10
CA ASN A 181 10.93 20.17 -0.47
C ASN A 181 11.78 21.40 -0.83
N VAL A 182 13.10 21.28 -0.89
CA VAL A 182 13.94 22.37 -1.39
C VAL A 182 13.85 22.37 -2.91
N PRO A 183 13.32 23.44 -3.52
CA PRO A 183 13.24 23.51 -4.96
C PRO A 183 14.62 23.38 -5.61
N ILE A 184 14.69 22.58 -6.67
CA ILE A 184 15.86 22.51 -7.51
C ILE A 184 15.54 23.09 -8.88
N GLU A 185 16.39 24.00 -9.32
CA GLU A 185 16.39 24.54 -10.67
C GLU A 185 17.84 24.72 -11.11
N THR A 186 18.31 23.81 -11.94
CA THR A 186 19.67 23.81 -12.47
C THR A 186 19.61 23.68 -13.99
N SER A 187 20.75 23.83 -14.66
CA SER A 187 20.83 23.58 -16.10
C SER A 187 20.51 22.12 -16.47
N GLN A 188 20.66 21.18 -15.52
CA GLN A 188 20.45 19.74 -15.74
C GLN A 188 19.06 19.28 -15.32
N TYR A 189 18.48 19.86 -14.26
CA TYR A 189 17.18 19.42 -13.70
C TYR A 189 16.31 20.65 -13.42
N LYS A 190 15.12 20.66 -14.01
CA LYS A 190 14.15 21.78 -13.88
C LYS A 190 13.23 21.64 -12.65
N SER A 191 13.21 20.48 -12.03
CA SER A 191 12.34 20.20 -10.89
C SER A 191 12.81 19.03 -10.04
N ASN A 192 12.28 18.94 -8.82
CA ASN A 192 12.46 17.78 -7.94
C ASN A 192 11.91 16.48 -8.55
N TRP A 193 10.90 16.57 -9.41
CA TRP A 193 10.40 15.42 -10.18
C TRP A 193 11.49 14.85 -11.09
N GLU A 194 12.09 15.72 -11.89
CA GLU A 194 13.13 15.32 -12.85
C GLU A 194 14.37 14.78 -12.15
N LEU A 195 14.87 15.48 -11.12
CA LEU A 195 16.00 15.03 -10.32
C LEU A 195 15.74 13.64 -9.72
N SER A 196 14.58 13.44 -9.09
CA SER A 196 14.25 12.17 -8.43
C SER A 196 14.11 11.01 -9.43
N ALA A 197 13.51 11.27 -10.60
CA ALA A 197 13.40 10.29 -11.66
C ALA A 197 14.76 9.89 -12.23
N MET A 198 15.64 10.87 -12.50
CA MET A 198 16.97 10.60 -13.01
C MET A 198 17.84 9.85 -12.00
N ARG A 199 17.71 10.12 -10.71
CA ARG A 199 18.38 9.34 -9.65
C ARG A 199 17.96 7.87 -9.65
N ALA A 200 16.65 7.61 -9.77
CA ALA A 200 16.14 6.25 -9.87
C ALA A 200 16.66 5.54 -11.13
N ILE A 201 16.64 6.23 -12.28
CA ILE A 201 17.13 5.69 -13.56
C ILE A 201 18.62 5.38 -13.49
N HIS A 202 19.46 6.31 -13.02
CA HIS A 202 20.90 6.07 -12.95
C HIS A 202 21.27 4.95 -11.98
N PHE A 203 20.56 4.84 -10.86
CA PHE A 203 20.76 3.72 -9.95
C PHE A 203 20.32 2.39 -10.58
N MET A 204 19.16 2.36 -11.27
CA MET A 204 18.71 1.19 -12.02
C MET A 204 19.72 0.76 -13.08
N GLN A 205 20.32 1.70 -13.82
CA GLN A 205 21.34 1.39 -14.83
C GLN A 205 22.56 0.69 -14.24
N ILE A 206 22.94 1.03 -12.99
CA ILE A 206 24.03 0.31 -12.30
C ILE A 206 23.61 -1.12 -12.01
N MET A 207 22.38 -1.33 -11.54
CA MET A 207 21.86 -2.68 -11.26
C MET A 207 21.74 -3.52 -12.52
N MET A 208 21.34 -2.93 -13.64
CA MET A 208 21.23 -3.59 -14.96
C MET A 208 22.57 -4.07 -15.53
N LYS A 209 23.70 -3.62 -15.01
CA LYS A 209 25.01 -4.16 -15.40
C LYS A 209 25.24 -5.60 -14.94
N ASN A 210 24.40 -6.10 -14.03
CA ASN A 210 24.39 -7.50 -13.62
C ASN A 210 23.60 -8.32 -14.67
N PRO A 211 24.26 -9.25 -15.40
CA PRO A 211 23.60 -10.04 -16.44
C PRO A 211 22.55 -11.02 -15.90
N ASP A 212 22.67 -11.40 -14.61
CA ASP A 212 21.74 -12.34 -13.96
C ASP A 212 20.43 -11.65 -13.51
N LEU A 213 20.38 -10.30 -13.53
CA LEU A 213 19.19 -9.54 -13.19
C LEU A 213 18.45 -9.14 -14.48
N SER A 214 17.26 -9.70 -14.68
CA SER A 214 16.48 -9.46 -15.90
C SER A 214 16.05 -7.98 -16.01
N PRO A 215 16.39 -7.27 -17.09
CA PRO A 215 15.93 -5.90 -17.30
C PRO A 215 14.40 -5.77 -17.38
N LYS A 216 13.69 -6.85 -17.75
CA LYS A 216 12.22 -6.87 -17.84
C LYS A 216 11.53 -6.73 -16.49
N THR A 217 12.24 -7.03 -15.40
CA THR A 217 11.70 -6.97 -14.04
C THR A 217 12.01 -5.65 -13.34
N LEU A 218 12.75 -4.74 -13.98
CA LEU A 218 13.17 -3.47 -13.39
C LEU A 218 12.30 -2.32 -13.88
N SER A 219 11.93 -1.44 -12.98
CA SER A 219 11.27 -0.17 -13.30
C SER A 219 11.81 0.96 -12.43
N ALA A 220 11.81 2.20 -12.97
CA ALA A 220 12.25 3.38 -12.26
C ALA A 220 11.13 4.41 -12.21
N SER A 221 10.96 5.08 -11.05
CA SER A 221 9.97 6.13 -10.81
C SER A 221 10.57 7.28 -10.02
N GLY A 222 10.16 8.52 -10.33
CA GLY A 222 10.46 9.69 -9.52
C GLY A 222 9.19 10.18 -8.83
N TYR A 223 9.29 10.59 -7.57
CA TYR A 223 8.17 11.12 -6.79
C TYR A 223 8.42 12.55 -6.30
N GLY A 224 9.59 13.12 -6.59
CA GLY A 224 9.93 14.43 -6.08
C GLY A 224 9.78 14.50 -4.56
N GLU A 225 9.22 15.60 -4.08
CA GLU A 225 8.96 15.90 -2.66
C GLU A 225 7.59 15.39 -2.16
N TYR A 226 6.75 14.82 -3.04
CA TYR A 226 5.33 14.57 -2.76
C TYR A 226 5.05 13.28 -1.96
N ARG A 227 6.09 12.50 -1.65
CA ARG A 227 5.98 11.33 -0.76
C ARG A 227 6.97 11.41 0.41
N PRO A 228 6.82 12.42 1.30
CA PRO A 228 7.74 12.60 2.42
C PRO A 228 7.55 11.50 3.47
N ARG A 229 8.66 11.03 4.06
CA ARG A 229 8.69 10.13 5.23
C ARG A 229 8.83 10.84 6.55
N ALA A 230 9.29 12.09 6.51
CA ALA A 230 9.47 12.95 7.68
C ALA A 230 9.10 14.40 7.34
N LEU A 231 8.87 15.20 8.37
CA LEU A 231 8.56 16.61 8.19
C LEU A 231 9.76 17.34 7.57
N ASN A 232 9.51 18.11 6.51
CA ASN A 232 10.54 18.93 5.82
C ASN A 232 10.98 20.19 6.60
N LYS A 233 10.50 20.35 7.84
CA LYS A 233 10.83 21.51 8.69
C LYS A 233 12.23 21.46 9.28
N THR A 234 12.82 20.28 9.41
CA THR A 234 14.13 20.08 10.02
C THR A 234 15.16 19.52 9.01
N ALA A 235 16.43 19.80 9.22
CA ALA A 235 17.51 19.26 8.39
C ALA A 235 17.51 17.72 8.40
N GLN A 236 17.24 17.12 9.57
CA GLN A 236 17.13 15.66 9.70
C GLN A 236 15.94 15.09 8.92
N GLY A 237 14.79 15.77 8.97
CA GLY A 237 13.59 15.36 8.21
C GLY A 237 13.84 15.42 6.71
N LYS A 238 14.44 16.52 6.23
CA LYS A 238 14.84 16.66 4.81
C LYS A 238 15.79 15.55 4.39
N ALA A 239 16.82 15.25 5.21
CA ALA A 239 17.76 14.17 4.91
C ALA A 239 17.09 12.79 4.79
N LYS A 240 16.06 12.50 5.61
CA LYS A 240 15.26 11.26 5.51
C LYS A 240 14.37 11.23 4.27
N ASN A 241 13.95 12.40 3.76
CA ASN A 241 13.13 12.49 2.57
C ASN A 241 13.95 12.31 1.30
N ARG A 242 15.20 12.79 1.27
CA ARG A 242 16.15 12.56 0.16
C ARG A 242 16.64 11.12 0.22
N ARG A 243 16.07 10.26 -0.60
CA ARG A 243 16.38 8.82 -0.61
C ARG A 243 16.06 8.17 -1.95
N VAL A 244 16.64 7.02 -2.18
CA VAL A 244 16.20 6.05 -3.18
C VAL A 244 15.62 4.85 -2.46
N GLU A 245 14.49 4.40 -2.90
CA GLU A 245 13.83 3.18 -2.43
C GLU A 245 13.92 2.11 -3.51
N VAL A 246 14.28 0.90 -3.11
CA VAL A 246 14.25 -0.27 -3.97
C VAL A 246 13.22 -1.21 -3.37
N LEU A 247 12.08 -1.36 -4.03
CA LEU A 247 10.98 -2.22 -3.61
C LEU A 247 11.01 -3.50 -4.43
N VAL A 248 11.25 -4.61 -3.77
CA VAL A 248 11.20 -5.95 -4.35
C VAL A 248 9.80 -6.50 -4.12
N LEU A 249 9.05 -6.63 -5.20
CA LEU A 249 7.66 -7.10 -5.15
C LEU A 249 7.63 -8.62 -4.94
N PRO A 250 6.67 -9.13 -4.16
CA PRO A 250 6.43 -10.55 -4.05
C PRO A 250 5.79 -11.10 -5.33
N ASN A 251 6.08 -12.36 -5.65
CA ASN A 251 5.43 -13.06 -6.76
C ASN A 251 3.99 -13.52 -6.40
N TYR A 252 3.70 -13.65 -5.10
CA TYR A 252 2.38 -13.98 -4.55
C TYR A 252 1.98 -12.94 -3.51
N SER A 253 0.68 -12.60 -3.43
CA SER A 253 0.18 -11.63 -2.43
C SER A 253 0.51 -12.08 -1.01
N LEU A 254 1.01 -11.15 -0.19
CA LEU A 254 1.35 -11.39 1.22
C LEU A 254 0.17 -11.11 2.18
N GLU A 255 -1.00 -10.71 1.67
CA GLU A 255 -2.16 -10.34 2.50
C GLU A 255 -2.61 -11.46 3.46
N ASN A 256 -2.40 -12.72 3.08
CA ASN A 256 -2.81 -13.90 3.85
C ASN A 256 -1.62 -14.65 4.49
N ALA A 257 -0.44 -14.03 4.56
CA ALA A 257 0.77 -14.68 5.08
C ALA A 257 1.01 -14.43 6.58
N LYS A 258 0.12 -13.67 7.23
CA LYS A 258 0.19 -13.34 8.67
C LYS A 258 -0.66 -14.27 9.49
#